data_a3e1132681d6994090d7aecdc68343b8
#
_entry.id   a3e1132681d6994090d7aecdc68343b8
#
_cell.length_a   1.000
_cell.length_b   1.000
_cell.length_c   1.000
_cell.angle_alpha   90.00
_cell.angle_beta   90.00
_cell.angle_gamma   90.00
#
_symmetry.space_group_name_H-M   'P 1'
#
loop_
_entity.id
_entity.type
_entity.pdbx_description
1 polymer ?
#
loop_
_entity_poly.entity_id
_entity_poly.type
_entity_poly.pdbx_seq_one_letter_code
_entity_poly.pdbx_strand_id
1 'polypeptide(L)'
;MSPTLSIRRPVILGLVATLALLMGFGLWATLTHISGAIVAQGQIEVERDRQVVQHPDGGVVAEILVSEGARVEAGQVLLRLDGAALRSELTIVEGQLSELAGRAARLTAERDGLTSLAFPADILALAQASEEVAAQLDGQHRLFEARAATLAEQRELLARRIDQITAQSNGISAQSAALTRQLDLIEQELASQQSLLDKGLAQAGAVLALQREQARLEGQIGELQADLARSQGQVIEIEIEMSSLDTARREEATTELRQVGPSVLELAERRRALRERIDRLEIRAPVAGIVLGLQVTTPQSVLRPAEPVLYVIPQDRPLVITARIAPIHIDEVSVGQTAELVFSAFSARDTPHLTGRVTLVSADALSDPQSGATYYTAELELAEGERARLGERLLVPGMPVEVFLQTGRRTPLAYLVKPFTDYFAHAFRES
;
A
#
# COMPACT_ATOMS: atom_id res chain seq x y z
N MET A 1 -51.20 43.13 97.06
CA MET A 1 -49.86 43.31 96.44
C MET A 1 -49.68 42.19 95.42
N SER A 2 -49.94 42.49 94.23
CA SER A 2 -49.74 41.59 93.10
C SER A 2 -48.30 41.75 92.55
N PRO A 3 -47.53 40.68 92.44
CA PRO A 3 -46.22 40.81 91.89
C PRO A 3 -46.32 40.95 90.36
N THR A 4 -45.88 42.09 89.85
CA THR A 4 -45.75 42.31 88.42
C THR A 4 -44.50 41.48 87.89
N LEU A 5 -44.83 40.33 87.37
CA LEU A 5 -43.83 39.49 86.63
C LEU A 5 -43.33 40.27 85.39
N SER A 6 -42.13 40.75 85.42
CA SER A 6 -41.54 41.42 84.23
C SER A 6 -41.24 40.41 83.11
N ILE A 7 -42.18 40.32 82.17
CA ILE A 7 -42.11 39.39 81.00
C ILE A 7 -40.92 39.70 80.02
N ARG A 8 -40.28 40.85 80.13
CA ARG A 8 -39.23 41.32 79.26
C ARG A 8 -37.98 40.45 79.27
N ARG A 9 -37.53 39.95 80.43
CA ARG A 9 -36.29 39.13 80.52
C ARG A 9 -36.46 37.74 79.86
N PRO A 10 -37.49 36.93 80.07
CA PRO A 10 -37.68 35.65 79.46
C PRO A 10 -37.90 35.79 77.90
N VAL A 11 -38.60 36.86 77.46
CA VAL A 11 -38.82 37.13 76.05
C VAL A 11 -37.47 37.46 75.30
N ILE A 12 -36.64 38.32 75.94
CA ILE A 12 -35.30 38.64 75.37
C ILE A 12 -34.40 37.40 75.32
N LEU A 13 -34.43 36.60 76.40
CA LEU A 13 -33.63 35.35 76.44
C LEU A 13 -34.09 34.32 75.40
N GLY A 14 -35.44 34.20 75.21
CA GLY A 14 -35.99 33.39 74.13
C GLY A 14 -35.63 33.89 72.77
N LEU A 15 -35.64 35.22 72.56
CA LEU A 15 -35.29 35.81 71.24
C LEU A 15 -33.80 35.68 70.93
N VAL A 16 -32.93 35.86 71.97
CA VAL A 16 -31.44 35.62 71.78
C VAL A 16 -31.16 34.14 71.56
N ALA A 17 -31.81 33.23 72.24
CA ALA A 17 -31.64 31.78 72.02
C ALA A 17 -32.12 31.38 70.62
N THR A 18 -33.27 31.90 70.18
CA THR A 18 -33.76 31.64 68.83
C THR A 18 -32.79 32.22 67.74
N LEU A 19 -32.28 33.44 67.97
CA LEU A 19 -31.32 34.06 67.05
C LEU A 19 -30.01 33.29 67.02
N ALA A 20 -29.48 32.84 68.15
CA ALA A 20 -28.30 32.00 68.28
C ALA A 20 -28.50 30.66 67.58
N LEU A 21 -29.67 30.05 67.68
CA LEU A 21 -30.00 28.79 67.01
C LEU A 21 -30.15 28.96 65.51
N LEU A 22 -30.75 30.03 65.01
CA LEU A 22 -30.85 30.36 63.60
C LEU A 22 -29.51 30.71 63.02
N MET A 23 -28.65 31.46 63.71
CA MET A 23 -27.27 31.74 63.27
C MET A 23 -26.45 30.46 63.25
N GLY A 24 -26.50 29.65 64.31
CA GLY A 24 -25.75 28.40 64.39
C GLY A 24 -26.18 27.40 63.30
N PHE A 25 -27.47 27.26 63.08
CA PHE A 25 -28.01 26.41 62.01
C PHE A 25 -27.66 26.98 60.61
N GLY A 26 -27.84 28.30 60.43
CA GLY A 26 -27.45 28.94 59.14
C GLY A 26 -25.98 28.80 58.81
N LEU A 27 -25.11 29.02 59.82
CA LEU A 27 -23.68 28.84 59.66
C LEU A 27 -23.30 27.37 59.36
N TRP A 28 -23.91 26.44 60.09
CA TRP A 28 -23.74 25.00 59.82
C TRP A 28 -24.25 24.62 58.43
N ALA A 29 -25.40 25.10 58.00
CA ALA A 29 -26.02 24.79 56.72
C ALA A 29 -25.25 25.39 55.52
N THR A 30 -24.41 26.43 55.73
CA THR A 30 -23.56 27.02 54.70
C THR A 30 -22.13 26.46 54.67
N LEU A 31 -21.60 26.03 55.81
CA LEU A 31 -20.20 25.53 55.90
C LEU A 31 -20.10 24.01 55.67
N THR A 32 -21.13 23.27 55.99
CA THR A 32 -21.15 21.82 55.81
C THR A 32 -21.45 21.48 54.34
N HIS A 33 -20.76 20.47 53.78
CA HIS A 33 -20.96 19.99 52.41
C HIS A 33 -21.54 18.58 52.47
N ILE A 34 -22.61 18.36 51.78
CA ILE A 34 -23.19 17.04 51.54
C ILE A 34 -22.86 16.64 50.13
N SER A 35 -22.27 15.46 49.96
CA SER A 35 -22.02 14.85 48.65
C SER A 35 -23.31 14.14 48.20
N GLY A 36 -23.82 14.50 47.05
CA GLY A 36 -24.89 13.74 46.39
C GLY A 36 -24.30 12.56 45.64
N ALA A 37 -25.10 11.54 45.34
CA ALA A 37 -24.73 10.47 44.43
C ALA A 37 -25.90 10.15 43.50
N ILE A 38 -25.63 9.97 42.24
CA ILE A 38 -26.56 9.43 41.24
C ILE A 38 -26.44 7.91 41.30
N VAL A 39 -27.57 7.24 41.50
CA VAL A 39 -27.61 5.78 41.47
C VAL A 39 -27.95 5.33 40.04
N ALA A 40 -27.04 4.61 39.43
CA ALA A 40 -27.23 4.03 38.11
C ALA A 40 -27.09 2.51 38.16
N GLN A 41 -27.96 1.83 37.44
CA GLN A 41 -27.83 0.38 37.26
C GLN A 41 -26.83 0.09 36.14
N GLY A 42 -25.87 -0.80 36.40
CA GLY A 42 -24.89 -1.21 35.47
C GLY A 42 -24.69 -2.72 35.41
N GLN A 43 -23.91 -3.17 34.48
CA GLN A 43 -23.48 -4.56 34.37
C GLN A 43 -22.01 -4.62 33.95
N ILE A 44 -21.37 -5.69 34.33
CA ILE A 44 -19.99 -5.98 33.85
C ILE A 44 -20.07 -6.43 32.41
N GLU A 45 -19.32 -5.79 31.55
CA GLU A 45 -19.13 -6.18 30.16
C GLU A 45 -17.64 -6.36 29.87
N VAL A 46 -17.30 -7.08 28.81
CA VAL A 46 -15.93 -7.11 28.29
C VAL A 46 -15.73 -5.87 27.44
N GLU A 47 -14.67 -5.14 27.68
CA GLU A 47 -14.32 -3.97 26.84
C GLU A 47 -14.23 -4.38 25.39
N ARG A 48 -15.23 -3.94 24.62
CA ARG A 48 -15.42 -4.15 23.18
C ARG A 48 -15.84 -5.51 22.67
N ASP A 49 -16.60 -5.30 21.64
CA ASP A 49 -17.30 -6.22 20.79
C ASP A 49 -16.46 -7.40 20.30
N ARG A 50 -17.16 -8.53 20.20
CA ARG A 50 -16.76 -9.67 19.41
C ARG A 50 -16.19 -9.24 18.06
N GLN A 51 -14.97 -9.67 17.77
CA GLN A 51 -14.35 -9.42 16.48
C GLN A 51 -14.99 -10.32 15.42
N VAL A 52 -15.57 -9.70 14.42
CA VAL A 52 -16.19 -10.42 13.29
C VAL A 52 -15.09 -10.94 12.37
N VAL A 53 -15.13 -12.23 12.08
CA VAL A 53 -14.31 -12.84 11.05
C VAL A 53 -15.18 -13.10 9.84
N GLN A 54 -14.83 -12.49 8.71
CA GLN A 54 -15.55 -12.58 7.45
C GLN A 54 -14.55 -12.65 6.29
N HIS A 55 -15.00 -13.17 5.14
CA HIS A 55 -14.18 -13.24 3.93
C HIS A 55 -14.77 -12.34 2.83
N PRO A 56 -13.97 -11.44 2.19
CA PRO A 56 -14.52 -10.48 1.23
C PRO A 56 -15.09 -11.14 -0.04
N ASP A 57 -14.44 -12.19 -0.53
CA ASP A 57 -14.79 -12.84 -1.79
C ASP A 57 -15.70 -14.09 -1.61
N GLY A 58 -15.82 -14.62 -0.37
CA GLY A 58 -16.47 -15.91 -0.11
C GLY A 58 -15.71 -17.10 -0.73
N GLY A 59 -16.37 -18.23 -0.86
CA GLY A 59 -15.80 -19.41 -1.50
C GLY A 59 -16.30 -20.74 -0.91
N VAL A 60 -15.79 -21.84 -1.42
CA VAL A 60 -16.09 -23.21 -0.91
C VAL A 60 -15.12 -23.54 0.21
N VAL A 61 -15.61 -24.02 1.35
CA VAL A 61 -14.79 -24.42 2.49
C VAL A 61 -14.13 -25.77 2.22
N ALA A 62 -12.79 -25.80 2.18
CA ALA A 62 -12.02 -27.04 2.05
C ALA A 62 -11.83 -27.72 3.41
N GLU A 63 -11.41 -26.95 4.44
CA GLU A 63 -11.12 -27.48 5.77
C GLU A 63 -11.61 -26.53 6.85
N ILE A 64 -12.07 -27.11 7.97
CA ILE A 64 -12.42 -26.38 9.20
C ILE A 64 -11.44 -26.84 10.27
N LEU A 65 -10.62 -25.89 10.78
CA LEU A 65 -9.51 -26.17 11.70
C LEU A 65 -9.84 -25.81 13.16
N VAL A 66 -11.04 -25.25 13.39
CA VAL A 66 -11.51 -24.83 14.72
C VAL A 66 -12.92 -25.36 15.00
N SER A 67 -13.28 -25.41 16.27
CA SER A 67 -14.63 -25.76 16.73
C SER A 67 -15.23 -24.62 17.55
N GLU A 68 -16.54 -24.65 17.72
CA GLU A 68 -17.25 -23.74 18.62
C GLU A 68 -16.68 -23.81 20.03
N GLY A 69 -16.40 -22.66 20.63
CA GLY A 69 -15.80 -22.54 21.95
C GLY A 69 -14.30 -22.79 22.02
N ALA A 70 -13.62 -23.07 20.92
CA ALA A 70 -12.18 -23.28 20.88
C ALA A 70 -11.42 -21.98 21.18
N ARG A 71 -10.30 -22.11 21.91
CA ARG A 71 -9.36 -20.99 22.11
C ARG A 71 -8.41 -20.90 20.92
N VAL A 72 -8.23 -19.69 20.40
CA VAL A 72 -7.39 -19.41 19.24
C VAL A 72 -6.40 -18.28 19.54
N GLU A 73 -5.25 -18.32 18.87
CA GLU A 73 -4.25 -17.27 18.93
C GLU A 73 -4.41 -16.29 17.75
N ALA A 74 -3.91 -15.06 17.90
CA ALA A 74 -3.89 -14.09 16.81
C ALA A 74 -3.08 -14.64 15.61
N GLY A 75 -3.64 -14.55 14.38
CA GLY A 75 -3.05 -15.09 13.17
C GLY A 75 -3.23 -16.60 12.95
N GLN A 76 -3.80 -17.33 13.90
CA GLN A 76 -4.09 -18.77 13.74
C GLN A 76 -5.09 -18.99 12.60
N VAL A 77 -4.83 -19.98 11.74
CA VAL A 77 -5.76 -20.38 10.66
C VAL A 77 -6.99 -21.03 11.27
N LEU A 78 -8.16 -20.50 10.93
CA LEU A 78 -9.47 -20.97 11.39
C LEU A 78 -10.15 -21.89 10.38
N LEU A 79 -10.18 -21.43 9.13
CA LEU A 79 -10.73 -22.16 8.01
C LEU A 79 -9.82 -22.01 6.78
N ARG A 80 -9.91 -22.99 5.89
CA ARG A 80 -9.22 -22.93 4.60
C ARG A 80 -10.24 -23.10 3.48
N LEU A 81 -10.25 -22.16 2.52
CA LEU A 81 -11.10 -22.22 1.35
C LEU A 81 -10.43 -23.01 0.22
N ASP A 82 -11.24 -23.57 -0.67
CA ASP A 82 -10.73 -24.24 -1.86
C ASP A 82 -10.14 -23.23 -2.85
N GLY A 83 -8.87 -23.40 -3.15
CA GLY A 83 -8.11 -22.54 -4.06
C GLY A 83 -7.72 -23.24 -5.37
N ALA A 84 -8.24 -24.40 -5.70
CA ALA A 84 -7.80 -25.16 -6.88
C ALA A 84 -7.95 -24.34 -8.17
N ALA A 85 -9.09 -23.70 -8.37
CA ALA A 85 -9.34 -22.84 -9.54
C ALA A 85 -8.40 -21.62 -9.59
N LEU A 86 -8.19 -20.94 -8.46
CA LEU A 86 -7.29 -19.78 -8.40
C LEU A 86 -5.83 -20.15 -8.64
N ARG A 87 -5.37 -21.30 -8.12
CA ARG A 87 -4.01 -21.80 -8.37
C ARG A 87 -3.81 -22.16 -9.83
N SER A 88 -4.81 -22.81 -10.46
CA SER A 88 -4.76 -23.11 -11.90
C SER A 88 -4.73 -21.83 -12.75
N GLU A 89 -5.53 -20.83 -12.42
CA GLU A 89 -5.49 -19.52 -13.09
C GLU A 89 -4.13 -18.84 -12.90
N LEU A 90 -3.56 -18.87 -11.70
CA LEU A 90 -2.23 -18.32 -11.41
C LEU A 90 -1.16 -19.01 -12.27
N THR A 91 -1.17 -20.33 -12.40
CA THR A 91 -0.24 -21.09 -13.25
C THR A 91 -0.31 -20.64 -14.71
N ILE A 92 -1.54 -20.48 -15.24
CA ILE A 92 -1.74 -19.99 -16.61
C ILE A 92 -1.17 -18.57 -16.78
N VAL A 93 -1.48 -17.66 -15.85
CA VAL A 93 -0.99 -16.27 -15.90
C VAL A 93 0.52 -16.21 -15.75
N GLU A 94 1.12 -17.03 -14.89
CA GLU A 94 2.57 -17.10 -14.72
C GLU A 94 3.27 -17.65 -15.97
N GLY A 95 2.69 -18.65 -16.64
CA GLY A 95 3.20 -19.14 -17.92
C GLY A 95 3.18 -18.08 -19.02
N GLN A 96 2.05 -17.38 -19.18
CA GLN A 96 1.93 -16.28 -20.15
C GLN A 96 2.85 -15.11 -19.83
N LEU A 97 2.96 -14.74 -18.57
CA LEU A 97 3.86 -13.67 -18.13
C LEU A 97 5.32 -14.02 -18.40
N SER A 98 5.73 -15.26 -18.14
CA SER A 98 7.09 -15.72 -18.37
C SER A 98 7.48 -15.70 -19.84
N GLU A 99 6.56 -16.11 -20.73
CA GLU A 99 6.75 -16.05 -22.19
C GLU A 99 6.95 -14.60 -22.66
N LEU A 100 6.01 -13.70 -22.30
CA LEU A 100 6.07 -12.32 -22.76
C LEU A 100 7.20 -11.53 -22.10
N ALA A 101 7.51 -11.77 -20.82
CA ALA A 101 8.63 -11.12 -20.13
C ALA A 101 9.98 -11.62 -20.70
N GLY A 102 10.10 -12.90 -21.01
CA GLY A 102 11.26 -13.44 -21.68
C GLY A 102 11.48 -12.82 -23.08
N ARG A 103 10.40 -12.68 -23.87
CA ARG A 103 10.42 -11.98 -25.16
C ARG A 103 10.80 -10.51 -25.01
N ALA A 104 10.21 -9.81 -24.01
CA ALA A 104 10.53 -8.41 -23.75
C ALA A 104 12.00 -8.20 -23.34
N ALA A 105 12.56 -9.12 -22.54
CA ALA A 105 13.96 -9.08 -22.16
C ALA A 105 14.87 -9.23 -23.39
N ARG A 106 14.59 -10.20 -24.29
CA ARG A 106 15.32 -10.38 -25.54
C ARG A 106 15.25 -9.13 -26.42
N LEU A 107 14.06 -8.60 -26.65
CA LEU A 107 13.85 -7.40 -27.46
C LEU A 107 14.55 -6.17 -26.87
N THR A 108 14.59 -6.07 -25.54
CA THR A 108 15.34 -5.00 -24.85
C THR A 108 16.84 -5.13 -25.13
N ALA A 109 17.38 -6.33 -25.01
CA ALA A 109 18.78 -6.59 -25.30
C ALA A 109 19.12 -6.30 -26.81
N GLU A 110 18.23 -6.67 -27.73
CA GLU A 110 18.38 -6.38 -29.16
C GLU A 110 18.30 -4.88 -29.47
N ARG A 111 17.36 -4.15 -28.84
CA ARG A 111 17.26 -2.69 -28.99
C ARG A 111 18.49 -1.97 -28.50
N ASP A 112 19.00 -2.38 -27.35
CA ASP A 112 20.10 -1.70 -26.66
C ASP A 112 21.49 -2.19 -27.20
N GLY A 113 21.49 -3.16 -28.11
CA GLY A 113 22.70 -3.70 -28.69
C GLY A 113 23.58 -4.46 -27.71
N LEU A 114 22.96 -5.11 -26.71
CA LEU A 114 23.68 -5.87 -25.70
C LEU A 114 24.24 -7.19 -26.30
N THR A 115 25.34 -7.64 -25.75
CA THR A 115 25.99 -8.91 -26.15
C THR A 115 25.49 -10.11 -25.34
N SER A 116 24.75 -9.89 -24.25
CA SER A 116 24.20 -10.93 -23.40
C SER A 116 22.76 -10.63 -23.05
N LEU A 117 21.95 -11.69 -22.90
CA LEU A 117 20.55 -11.62 -22.49
C LEU A 117 20.44 -11.86 -21.00
N ALA A 118 19.78 -10.95 -20.29
CA ALA A 118 19.44 -11.08 -18.86
C ALA A 118 17.94 -11.06 -18.67
N PHE A 119 17.42 -12.03 -17.89
CA PHE A 119 16.00 -12.09 -17.55
C PHE A 119 15.73 -11.47 -16.17
N PRO A 120 14.51 -10.95 -15.91
CA PRO A 120 14.11 -10.46 -14.60
C PRO A 120 14.22 -11.54 -13.53
N ALA A 121 14.61 -11.16 -12.30
CA ALA A 121 14.87 -12.11 -11.20
C ALA A 121 13.63 -12.91 -10.80
N ASP A 122 12.45 -12.30 -10.83
CA ASP A 122 11.18 -12.95 -10.52
C ASP A 122 10.78 -14.01 -11.56
N ILE A 123 11.13 -13.81 -12.83
CA ILE A 123 10.93 -14.78 -13.91
C ILE A 123 11.94 -15.92 -13.80
N LEU A 124 13.19 -15.62 -13.43
CA LEU A 124 14.19 -16.65 -13.15
C LEU A 124 13.77 -17.55 -11.98
N ALA A 125 13.16 -16.99 -10.94
CA ALA A 125 12.62 -17.78 -9.84
C ALA A 125 11.47 -18.72 -10.29
N LEU A 126 10.62 -18.29 -11.21
CA LEU A 126 9.60 -19.15 -11.81
C LEU A 126 10.21 -20.27 -12.65
N ALA A 127 11.28 -19.99 -13.38
CA ALA A 127 11.99 -21.00 -14.18
C ALA A 127 12.67 -22.08 -13.29
N GLN A 128 13.07 -21.74 -12.07
CA GLN A 128 13.57 -22.73 -11.11
C GLN A 128 12.47 -23.67 -10.59
N ALA A 129 11.21 -23.19 -10.56
CA ALA A 129 10.06 -23.94 -10.08
C ALA A 129 9.31 -24.70 -11.19
N SER A 130 9.49 -24.33 -12.46
CA SER A 130 8.77 -24.90 -13.61
C SER A 130 9.72 -25.16 -14.78
N GLU A 131 9.80 -26.42 -15.20
CA GLU A 131 10.58 -26.86 -16.36
C GLU A 131 10.07 -26.22 -17.67
N GLU A 132 8.76 -26.00 -17.76
CA GLU A 132 8.14 -25.36 -18.92
C GLU A 132 8.61 -23.90 -19.07
N VAL A 133 8.62 -23.14 -17.97
CA VAL A 133 9.14 -21.76 -17.96
C VAL A 133 10.64 -21.73 -18.29
N ALA A 134 11.41 -22.68 -17.74
CA ALA A 134 12.84 -22.79 -18.04
C ALA A 134 13.08 -23.03 -19.55
N ALA A 135 12.32 -23.93 -20.16
CA ALA A 135 12.40 -24.21 -21.60
C ALA A 135 12.01 -23.00 -22.46
N GLN A 136 11.02 -22.21 -22.05
CA GLN A 136 10.64 -20.96 -22.72
C GLN A 136 11.78 -19.93 -22.71
N LEU A 137 12.43 -19.72 -21.56
CA LEU A 137 13.55 -18.77 -21.43
C LEU A 137 14.77 -19.23 -22.23
N ASP A 138 15.07 -20.53 -22.21
CA ASP A 138 16.14 -21.10 -23.02
C ASP A 138 15.87 -20.93 -24.55
N GLY A 139 14.61 -21.07 -24.95
CA GLY A 139 14.18 -20.76 -26.32
C GLY A 139 14.42 -19.29 -26.70
N GLN A 140 14.15 -18.34 -25.81
CA GLN A 140 14.45 -16.92 -26.06
C GLN A 140 15.95 -16.65 -26.12
N HIS A 141 16.73 -17.33 -25.28
CA HIS A 141 18.19 -17.20 -25.29
C HIS A 141 18.78 -17.70 -26.62
N ARG A 142 18.40 -18.90 -27.05
CA ARG A 142 18.81 -19.44 -28.35
C ARG A 142 18.42 -18.54 -29.54
N LEU A 143 17.22 -17.98 -29.51
CA LEU A 143 16.76 -17.06 -30.54
C LEU A 143 17.58 -15.76 -30.55
N PHE A 144 17.94 -15.23 -29.39
CA PHE A 144 18.83 -14.06 -29.28
C PHE A 144 20.18 -14.34 -29.88
N GLU A 145 20.81 -15.48 -29.56
CA GLU A 145 22.12 -15.89 -30.09
C GLU A 145 22.07 -16.10 -31.62
N ALA A 146 21.03 -16.79 -32.10
CA ALA A 146 20.88 -17.02 -33.54
C ALA A 146 20.73 -15.72 -34.33
N ARG A 147 19.91 -14.77 -33.84
CA ARG A 147 19.75 -13.45 -34.47
C ARG A 147 21.04 -12.62 -34.41
N ALA A 148 21.80 -12.70 -33.32
CA ALA A 148 23.08 -12.03 -33.18
C ALA A 148 24.12 -12.59 -34.18
N ALA A 149 24.19 -13.92 -34.32
CA ALA A 149 25.07 -14.58 -35.29
C ALA A 149 24.72 -14.19 -36.73
N THR A 150 23.46 -14.22 -37.13
CA THR A 150 23.01 -13.80 -38.45
C THR A 150 23.41 -12.36 -38.77
N LEU A 151 23.22 -11.43 -37.81
CA LEU A 151 23.64 -10.04 -37.99
C LEU A 151 25.17 -9.92 -38.17
N ALA A 152 25.94 -10.67 -37.37
CA ALA A 152 27.40 -10.69 -37.48
C ALA A 152 27.86 -11.19 -38.83
N GLU A 153 27.28 -12.27 -39.35
CA GLU A 153 27.57 -12.81 -40.68
C GLU A 153 27.26 -11.80 -41.81
N GLN A 154 26.10 -11.13 -41.72
CA GLN A 154 25.74 -10.09 -42.71
C GLN A 154 26.74 -8.94 -42.69
N ARG A 155 27.16 -8.47 -41.55
CA ARG A 155 28.15 -7.41 -41.38
C ARG A 155 29.52 -7.83 -41.91
N GLU A 156 29.94 -9.05 -41.62
CA GLU A 156 31.19 -9.59 -42.12
C GLU A 156 31.21 -9.68 -43.67
N LEU A 157 30.11 -10.12 -44.27
CA LEU A 157 29.99 -10.15 -45.74
C LEU A 157 30.13 -8.75 -46.34
N LEU A 158 29.46 -7.73 -45.78
CA LEU A 158 29.57 -6.35 -46.24
C LEU A 158 30.99 -5.78 -46.03
N ALA A 159 31.60 -6.09 -44.88
CA ALA A 159 32.99 -5.69 -44.60
C ALA A 159 33.98 -6.28 -45.64
N ARG A 160 33.88 -7.57 -45.97
CA ARG A 160 34.69 -8.21 -47.03
C ARG A 160 34.47 -7.56 -48.39
N ARG A 161 33.25 -7.10 -48.69
CA ARG A 161 32.95 -6.38 -49.93
C ARG A 161 33.61 -4.99 -49.94
N ILE A 162 33.66 -4.28 -48.82
CA ILE A 162 34.42 -3.03 -48.66
C ILE A 162 35.91 -3.28 -48.89
N ASP A 163 36.48 -4.32 -48.29
CA ASP A 163 37.89 -4.67 -48.48
C ASP A 163 38.23 -4.95 -49.94
N GLN A 164 37.36 -5.67 -50.64
CA GLN A 164 37.53 -5.97 -52.07
C GLN A 164 37.53 -4.68 -52.93
N ILE A 165 36.55 -3.78 -52.71
CA ILE A 165 36.46 -2.51 -53.44
C ILE A 165 37.62 -1.60 -53.07
N THR A 166 38.06 -1.59 -51.83
CA THR A 166 39.25 -0.84 -51.40
C THR A 166 40.52 -1.34 -52.08
N ALA A 167 40.74 -2.66 -52.21
CA ALA A 167 41.85 -3.23 -52.94
C ALA A 167 41.79 -2.85 -54.41
N GLN A 168 40.64 -2.86 -55.06
CA GLN A 168 40.44 -2.39 -56.42
C GLN A 168 40.75 -0.89 -56.54
N SER A 169 40.29 -0.03 -55.63
CA SER A 169 40.57 1.41 -55.59
C SER A 169 42.11 1.68 -55.52
N ASN A 170 42.79 0.90 -54.67
CA ASN A 170 44.24 0.99 -54.54
C ASN A 170 44.96 0.65 -55.87
N GLY A 171 44.45 -0.36 -56.61
CA GLY A 171 44.97 -0.71 -57.95
C GLY A 171 44.78 0.42 -58.97
N ILE A 172 43.54 1.02 -58.98
CA ILE A 172 43.27 2.15 -59.89
C ILE A 172 44.13 3.38 -59.50
N SER A 173 44.29 3.66 -58.21
CA SER A 173 45.17 4.74 -57.75
C SER A 173 46.63 4.53 -58.16
N ALA A 174 47.15 3.31 -58.04
CA ALA A 174 48.53 2.96 -58.49
C ALA A 174 48.71 3.14 -60.01
N GLN A 175 47.68 2.74 -60.80
CA GLN A 175 47.68 2.92 -62.25
C GLN A 175 47.61 4.41 -62.64
N SER A 176 46.76 5.20 -61.99
CA SER A 176 46.68 6.66 -62.19
C SER A 176 48.03 7.33 -61.90
N ALA A 177 48.67 6.96 -60.76
CA ALA A 177 50.01 7.48 -60.42
C ALA A 177 51.08 7.12 -61.42
N ALA A 178 51.00 5.93 -62.04
CA ALA A 178 51.95 5.53 -63.13
C ALA A 178 51.77 6.37 -64.42
N LEU A 179 50.48 6.57 -64.81
CA LEU A 179 50.15 7.44 -65.96
C LEU A 179 50.54 8.91 -65.74
N THR A 180 50.34 9.41 -64.49
CA THR A 180 50.79 10.77 -64.16
C THR A 180 52.29 10.94 -64.29
N ARG A 181 53.08 9.97 -63.81
CA ARG A 181 54.54 10.00 -64.09
C ARG A 181 54.91 9.94 -65.58
N GLN A 182 54.13 9.20 -66.36
CA GLN A 182 54.34 9.13 -67.82
C GLN A 182 54.00 10.47 -68.50
N LEU A 183 52.90 11.10 -68.04
CA LEU A 183 52.48 12.43 -68.47
C LEU A 183 53.59 13.48 -68.22
N ASP A 184 54.15 13.49 -67.00
CA ASP A 184 55.23 14.41 -66.58
C ASP A 184 56.44 14.24 -67.49
N LEU A 185 56.86 13.01 -67.90
CA LEU A 185 57.92 12.76 -68.85
C LEU A 185 57.59 13.25 -70.25
N ILE A 186 56.36 13.08 -70.75
CA ILE A 186 55.89 13.59 -72.03
C ILE A 186 55.86 15.12 -72.04
N GLU A 187 55.48 15.74 -71.00
CA GLU A 187 55.46 17.22 -70.80
C GLU A 187 56.91 17.76 -70.89
N GLN A 188 57.88 17.11 -70.25
CA GLN A 188 59.30 17.48 -70.31
C GLN A 188 59.84 17.35 -71.70
N GLU A 189 59.50 16.25 -72.42
CA GLU A 189 59.90 16.00 -73.81
C GLU A 189 59.28 17.03 -74.76
N LEU A 190 57.97 17.32 -74.59
CA LEU A 190 57.26 18.32 -75.37
C LEU A 190 57.89 19.72 -75.24
N ALA A 191 58.16 20.15 -73.95
CA ALA A 191 58.87 21.40 -73.72
C ALA A 191 60.21 21.50 -74.40
N SER A 192 60.97 20.39 -74.43
CA SER A 192 62.28 20.29 -75.11
C SER A 192 62.09 20.39 -76.61
N GLN A 193 61.16 19.62 -77.20
CA GLN A 193 60.91 19.62 -78.66
C GLN A 193 60.34 20.97 -79.13
N GLN A 194 59.49 21.62 -78.36
CA GLN A 194 58.99 22.96 -78.67
C GLN A 194 60.14 23.99 -78.74
N SER A 195 61.07 23.96 -77.76
CA SER A 195 62.28 24.81 -77.82
C SER A 195 63.15 24.59 -79.04
N LEU A 196 63.26 23.34 -79.48
CA LEU A 196 64.00 23.01 -80.70
C LEU A 196 63.25 23.47 -81.96
N LEU A 197 61.91 23.38 -81.98
CA LEU A 197 61.11 23.86 -83.14
C LEU A 197 61.21 25.38 -83.27
N ASP A 198 61.14 26.13 -82.14
CA ASP A 198 61.30 27.60 -82.12
C ASP A 198 62.69 28.03 -82.70
N LYS A 199 63.67 27.16 -82.57
CA LYS A 199 65.05 27.37 -83.18
C LYS A 199 65.15 26.87 -84.60
N GLY A 200 64.08 26.28 -85.19
CA GLY A 200 64.08 25.75 -86.53
C GLY A 200 64.80 24.39 -86.63
N LEU A 201 65.10 23.66 -85.54
CA LEU A 201 65.86 22.45 -85.45
C LEU A 201 65.01 21.17 -85.29
N ALA A 202 63.67 21.32 -85.10
CA ALA A 202 62.76 20.16 -85.03
C ALA A 202 61.62 20.29 -86.05
N GLN A 203 60.89 19.16 -86.27
CA GLN A 203 59.69 19.13 -87.13
C GLN A 203 58.41 19.38 -86.38
N ALA A 204 57.53 20.24 -86.84
CA ALA A 204 56.23 20.54 -86.21
C ALA A 204 55.36 19.27 -85.99
N GLY A 205 55.53 18.25 -86.87
CA GLY A 205 54.82 16.95 -86.74
C GLY A 205 55.15 16.19 -85.44
N ALA A 206 56.43 16.33 -84.97
CA ALA A 206 56.85 15.69 -83.70
C ALA A 206 56.19 16.34 -82.48
N VAL A 207 56.13 17.66 -82.46
CA VAL A 207 55.45 18.41 -81.38
C VAL A 207 53.95 18.07 -81.31
N LEU A 208 53.24 18.04 -82.49
CA LEU A 208 51.84 17.66 -82.56
C LEU A 208 51.60 16.19 -82.13
N ALA A 209 52.56 15.29 -82.37
CA ALA A 209 52.47 13.89 -81.92
C ALA A 209 52.51 13.81 -80.36
N LEU A 210 53.45 14.54 -79.76
CA LEU A 210 53.56 14.62 -78.28
C LEU A 210 52.32 15.29 -77.62
N GLN A 211 51.79 16.35 -78.22
CA GLN A 211 50.59 16.97 -77.79
C GLN A 211 49.36 16.02 -77.81
N ARG A 212 49.23 15.20 -78.84
CA ARG A 212 48.14 14.19 -78.89
C ARG A 212 48.38 13.09 -77.85
N GLU A 213 49.64 12.70 -77.61
CA GLU A 213 49.91 11.73 -76.55
C GLU A 213 49.63 12.30 -75.14
N GLN A 214 50.01 13.57 -74.86
CA GLN A 214 49.63 14.28 -73.66
C GLN A 214 48.11 14.28 -73.42
N ALA A 215 47.35 14.72 -74.44
CA ALA A 215 45.88 14.74 -74.35
C ALA A 215 45.26 13.35 -74.12
N ARG A 216 45.89 12.29 -74.72
CA ARG A 216 45.44 10.92 -74.51
C ARG A 216 45.70 10.44 -73.08
N LEU A 217 46.87 10.74 -72.49
CA LEU A 217 47.23 10.40 -71.10
C LEU A 217 46.37 11.17 -70.11
N GLU A 218 46.13 12.46 -70.34
CA GLU A 218 45.20 13.29 -69.51
C GLU A 218 43.77 12.70 -69.47
N GLY A 219 43.27 12.26 -70.69
CA GLY A 219 41.97 11.60 -70.77
C GLY A 219 41.90 10.30 -69.97
N GLN A 220 43.00 9.45 -70.10
CA GLN A 220 43.08 8.20 -69.34
C GLN A 220 43.17 8.42 -67.82
N ILE A 221 43.88 9.45 -67.35
CA ILE A 221 43.97 9.83 -65.97
C ILE A 221 42.59 10.28 -65.46
N GLY A 222 41.87 11.07 -66.27
CA GLY A 222 40.49 11.51 -65.94
C GLY A 222 39.52 10.33 -65.83
N GLU A 223 39.60 9.32 -66.71
CA GLU A 223 38.82 8.09 -66.59
C GLU A 223 39.06 7.34 -65.27
N LEU A 224 40.37 7.13 -64.94
CA LEU A 224 40.75 6.45 -63.71
C LEU A 224 40.30 7.24 -62.42
N GLN A 225 40.35 8.55 -62.47
CA GLN A 225 39.87 9.39 -61.40
C GLN A 225 38.35 9.23 -61.20
N ALA A 226 37.60 9.16 -62.32
CA ALA A 226 36.18 8.90 -62.29
C ALA A 226 35.87 7.49 -61.77
N ASP A 227 36.69 6.49 -62.12
CA ASP A 227 36.54 5.13 -61.62
C ASP A 227 36.83 5.03 -60.09
N LEU A 228 37.88 5.73 -59.64
CA LEU A 228 38.21 5.84 -58.23
C LEU A 228 37.07 6.47 -57.45
N ALA A 229 36.51 7.59 -57.94
CA ALA A 229 35.38 8.25 -57.30
C ALA A 229 34.14 7.34 -57.22
N ARG A 230 33.86 6.55 -58.28
CA ARG A 230 32.77 5.55 -58.29
C ARG A 230 33.00 4.46 -57.24
N SER A 231 34.22 3.94 -57.14
CA SER A 231 34.56 2.92 -56.15
C SER A 231 34.43 3.46 -54.71
N GLN A 232 34.86 4.69 -54.46
CA GLN A 232 34.64 5.36 -53.14
C GLN A 232 33.13 5.54 -52.82
N GLY A 233 32.32 5.91 -53.81
CA GLY A 233 30.87 5.99 -53.63
C GLY A 233 30.26 4.64 -53.26
N GLN A 234 30.73 3.54 -53.88
CA GLN A 234 30.26 2.19 -53.52
C GLN A 234 30.64 1.77 -52.08
N VAL A 235 31.80 2.17 -51.58
CA VAL A 235 32.17 1.93 -50.16
C VAL A 235 31.20 2.65 -49.25
N ILE A 236 30.91 3.94 -49.49
CA ILE A 236 29.97 4.71 -48.69
C ILE A 236 28.55 4.10 -48.73
N GLU A 237 28.11 3.62 -49.89
CA GLU A 237 26.81 2.95 -50.02
C GLU A 237 26.72 1.70 -49.14
N ILE A 238 27.79 0.86 -49.09
CA ILE A 238 27.84 -0.32 -48.24
C ILE A 238 27.93 0.05 -46.77
N GLU A 239 28.64 1.10 -46.39
CA GLU A 239 28.68 1.61 -45.00
C GLU A 239 27.28 2.08 -44.52
N ILE A 240 26.52 2.73 -45.41
CA ILE A 240 25.14 3.11 -45.17
C ILE A 240 24.26 1.85 -44.99
N GLU A 241 24.45 0.83 -45.84
CA GLU A 241 23.76 -0.45 -45.74
C GLU A 241 24.04 -1.13 -44.39
N MET A 242 25.29 -1.19 -43.94
CA MET A 242 25.68 -1.72 -42.64
C MET A 242 24.99 -0.96 -41.48
N SER A 243 24.95 0.37 -41.53
CA SER A 243 24.29 1.20 -40.53
C SER A 243 22.77 0.99 -40.52
N SER A 244 22.18 0.76 -41.71
CA SER A 244 20.75 0.50 -41.84
C SER A 244 20.28 -0.82 -41.22
N LEU A 245 21.15 -1.87 -41.26
CA LEU A 245 20.86 -3.15 -40.58
C LEU A 245 20.66 -2.97 -39.06
N ASP A 246 21.55 -2.21 -38.43
CA ASP A 246 21.47 -1.95 -36.99
C ASP A 246 20.22 -1.11 -36.64
N THR A 247 19.94 -0.10 -37.45
CA THR A 247 18.77 0.76 -37.26
C THR A 247 17.47 -0.04 -37.43
N ALA A 248 17.37 -0.84 -38.49
CA ALA A 248 16.19 -1.69 -38.72
C ALA A 248 15.94 -2.68 -37.59
N ARG A 249 17.02 -3.32 -37.06
CA ARG A 249 16.90 -4.22 -35.91
C ARG A 249 16.38 -3.51 -34.67
N ARG A 250 16.88 -2.30 -34.35
CA ARG A 250 16.46 -1.50 -33.22
C ARG A 250 15.00 -1.04 -33.36
N GLU A 251 14.60 -0.65 -34.55
CA GLU A 251 13.21 -0.25 -34.83
C GLU A 251 12.25 -1.43 -34.72
N GLU A 252 12.59 -2.59 -35.25
CA GLU A 252 11.81 -3.83 -35.08
C GLU A 252 11.65 -4.16 -33.61
N ALA A 253 12.76 -4.24 -32.85
CA ALA A 253 12.74 -4.54 -31.43
C ALA A 253 11.92 -3.52 -30.64
N THR A 254 12.05 -2.22 -30.96
CA THR A 254 11.28 -1.16 -30.31
C THR A 254 9.78 -1.28 -30.58
N THR A 255 9.42 -1.61 -31.82
CA THR A 255 8.03 -1.78 -32.23
C THR A 255 7.39 -2.98 -31.54
N GLU A 256 8.09 -4.10 -31.51
CA GLU A 256 7.62 -5.29 -30.80
C GLU A 256 7.53 -5.06 -29.28
N LEU A 257 8.48 -4.34 -28.66
CA LEU A 257 8.42 -3.98 -27.25
C LEU A 257 7.20 -3.16 -26.90
N ARG A 258 6.80 -2.21 -27.77
CA ARG A 258 5.57 -1.44 -27.56
C ARG A 258 4.32 -2.30 -27.59
N GLN A 259 4.32 -3.39 -28.35
CA GLN A 259 3.19 -4.33 -28.41
C GLN A 259 3.16 -5.25 -27.18
N VAL A 260 4.32 -5.75 -26.74
CA VAL A 260 4.41 -6.71 -25.65
C VAL A 260 4.35 -6.04 -24.26
N GLY A 261 4.92 -4.85 -24.12
CA GLY A 261 5.05 -4.16 -22.83
C GLY A 261 3.78 -4.00 -22.04
N PRO A 262 2.67 -3.51 -22.61
CA PRO A 262 1.38 -3.40 -21.91
C PRO A 262 0.88 -4.74 -21.37
N SER A 263 0.99 -5.81 -22.17
CA SER A 263 0.55 -7.15 -21.77
C SER A 263 1.39 -7.73 -20.63
N VAL A 264 2.70 -7.47 -20.60
CA VAL A 264 3.56 -7.86 -19.46
C VAL A 264 3.11 -7.18 -18.18
N LEU A 265 2.80 -5.88 -18.22
CA LEU A 265 2.31 -5.13 -17.07
C LEU A 265 0.96 -5.64 -16.60
N GLU A 266 0.03 -5.87 -17.51
CA GLU A 266 -1.30 -6.40 -17.21
C GLU A 266 -1.22 -7.77 -16.52
N LEU A 267 -0.44 -8.69 -17.08
CA LEU A 267 -0.26 -10.04 -16.51
C LEU A 267 0.47 -10.00 -15.17
N ALA A 268 1.42 -9.09 -14.97
CA ALA A 268 2.11 -8.90 -13.70
C ALA A 268 1.12 -8.44 -12.61
N GLU A 269 0.24 -7.50 -12.91
CA GLU A 269 -0.81 -7.04 -11.97
C GLU A 269 -1.85 -8.15 -11.71
N ARG A 270 -2.26 -8.88 -12.75
CA ARG A 270 -3.17 -10.02 -12.59
C ARG A 270 -2.56 -11.12 -11.72
N ARG A 271 -1.28 -11.44 -11.90
CA ARG A 271 -0.54 -12.37 -11.03
C ARG A 271 -0.56 -11.90 -9.58
N ARG A 272 -0.30 -10.60 -9.32
CA ARG A 272 -0.33 -10.02 -7.97
C ARG A 272 -1.70 -10.17 -7.33
N ALA A 273 -2.75 -9.78 -8.03
CA ALA A 273 -4.13 -9.90 -7.56
C ALA A 273 -4.52 -11.35 -7.25
N LEU A 274 -4.11 -12.31 -8.09
CA LEU A 274 -4.38 -13.74 -7.85
C LEU A 274 -3.63 -14.25 -6.62
N ARG A 275 -2.38 -13.87 -6.41
CA ARG A 275 -1.61 -14.25 -5.22
C ARG A 275 -2.26 -13.72 -3.94
N GLU A 276 -2.65 -12.44 -3.93
CA GLU A 276 -3.38 -11.86 -2.80
C GLU A 276 -4.70 -12.56 -2.51
N ARG A 277 -5.44 -12.99 -3.55
CA ARG A 277 -6.66 -13.78 -3.37
C ARG A 277 -6.37 -15.16 -2.83
N ILE A 278 -5.28 -15.81 -3.27
CA ILE A 278 -4.85 -17.12 -2.77
C ILE A 278 -4.40 -17.02 -1.30
N ASP A 279 -3.68 -15.98 -0.91
CA ASP A 279 -3.26 -15.76 0.48
C ASP A 279 -4.47 -15.56 1.41
N ARG A 280 -5.53 -14.90 0.92
CA ARG A 280 -6.77 -14.74 1.68
C ARG A 280 -7.60 -16.02 1.83
N LEU A 281 -7.32 -17.10 1.09
CA LEU A 281 -8.03 -18.36 1.25
C LEU A 281 -7.86 -18.98 2.65
N GLU A 282 -6.83 -18.61 3.38
CA GLU A 282 -6.68 -18.93 4.78
C GLU A 282 -7.34 -17.84 5.65
N ILE A 283 -8.51 -18.17 6.18
CA ILE A 283 -9.22 -17.29 7.11
C ILE A 283 -8.56 -17.41 8.48
N ARG A 284 -7.99 -16.31 8.97
CA ARG A 284 -7.20 -16.27 10.21
C ARG A 284 -7.89 -15.45 11.29
N ALA A 285 -7.60 -15.78 12.55
CA ALA A 285 -8.08 -15.03 13.71
C ALA A 285 -7.41 -13.64 13.77
N PRO A 286 -8.18 -12.54 13.85
CA PRO A 286 -7.63 -11.20 13.95
C PRO A 286 -6.99 -10.93 15.32
N VAL A 287 -7.47 -11.61 16.36
CA VAL A 287 -7.01 -11.48 17.76
C VAL A 287 -7.04 -12.84 18.45
N ALA A 288 -6.30 -12.98 19.54
CA ALA A 288 -6.42 -14.13 20.42
C ALA A 288 -7.75 -14.08 21.20
N GLY A 289 -8.45 -15.22 21.32
CA GLY A 289 -9.73 -15.27 22.00
C GLY A 289 -10.43 -16.62 21.90
N ILE A 290 -11.72 -16.62 22.13
CA ILE A 290 -12.61 -17.80 22.03
C ILE A 290 -13.51 -17.64 20.81
N VAL A 291 -13.64 -18.69 20.03
CA VAL A 291 -14.52 -18.79 18.85
C VAL A 291 -15.98 -18.87 19.30
N LEU A 292 -16.83 -18.04 18.71
CA LEU A 292 -18.28 -18.02 18.97
C LEU A 292 -19.06 -17.91 17.66
N GLY A 293 -20.18 -18.65 17.56
CA GLY A 293 -21.12 -18.53 16.46
C GLY A 293 -20.56 -19.00 15.13
N LEU A 294 -19.85 -20.14 15.11
CA LEU A 294 -19.32 -20.75 13.90
C LEU A 294 -20.47 -21.16 12.96
N GLN A 295 -20.60 -20.42 11.83
CA GLN A 295 -21.67 -20.60 10.86
C GLN A 295 -21.47 -21.85 9.99
N VAL A 296 -20.22 -22.28 9.83
CA VAL A 296 -19.81 -23.36 8.93
C VAL A 296 -19.41 -24.58 9.75
N THR A 297 -20.20 -25.64 9.64
CA THR A 297 -19.98 -26.87 10.41
C THR A 297 -19.54 -28.06 9.56
N THR A 298 -19.64 -27.95 8.23
CA THR A 298 -19.29 -29.06 7.32
C THR A 298 -18.36 -28.60 6.21
N PRO A 299 -17.35 -29.41 5.84
CA PRO A 299 -16.56 -29.19 4.62
C PRO A 299 -17.47 -29.11 3.38
N GLN A 300 -17.02 -28.46 2.33
CA GLN A 300 -17.74 -28.18 1.07
C GLN A 300 -18.97 -27.25 1.19
N SER A 301 -19.22 -26.64 2.36
CA SER A 301 -20.19 -25.55 2.46
C SER A 301 -19.69 -24.29 1.73
N VAL A 302 -20.64 -23.48 1.27
CA VAL A 302 -20.35 -22.26 0.50
C VAL A 302 -20.51 -21.04 1.41
N LEU A 303 -19.44 -20.25 1.54
CA LEU A 303 -19.46 -18.94 2.18
C LEU A 303 -19.82 -17.86 1.17
N ARG A 304 -20.76 -16.98 1.54
CA ARG A 304 -21.07 -15.81 0.74
C ARG A 304 -20.06 -14.67 1.00
N PRO A 305 -19.84 -13.81 0.02
CA PRO A 305 -19.01 -12.61 0.21
C PRO A 305 -19.49 -11.77 1.37
N ALA A 306 -18.55 -11.31 2.22
CA ALA A 306 -18.77 -10.45 3.39
C ALA A 306 -19.76 -11.01 4.45
N GLU A 307 -20.10 -12.30 4.39
CA GLU A 307 -20.91 -12.95 5.43
C GLU A 307 -20.04 -13.27 6.66
N PRO A 308 -20.52 -12.97 7.90
CA PRO A 308 -19.81 -13.38 9.10
C PRO A 308 -19.66 -14.90 9.17
N VAL A 309 -18.43 -15.37 9.28
CA VAL A 309 -18.10 -16.81 9.38
C VAL A 309 -18.16 -17.26 10.83
N LEU A 310 -17.59 -16.47 11.71
CA LEU A 310 -17.57 -16.64 13.17
C LEU A 310 -17.20 -15.32 13.86
N TYR A 311 -17.27 -15.33 15.18
CA TYR A 311 -16.80 -14.22 16.02
C TYR A 311 -15.67 -14.71 16.91
N VAL A 312 -14.68 -13.85 17.18
CA VAL A 312 -13.64 -14.09 18.19
C VAL A 312 -13.85 -13.13 19.35
N ILE A 313 -14.01 -13.68 20.56
CA ILE A 313 -14.12 -12.91 21.79
C ILE A 313 -12.75 -12.86 22.46
N PRO A 314 -12.09 -11.68 22.52
CA PRO A 314 -10.82 -11.52 23.22
C PRO A 314 -10.95 -11.87 24.71
N GLN A 315 -9.98 -12.57 25.28
CA GLN A 315 -9.99 -12.94 26.71
C GLN A 315 -9.14 -12.03 27.59
N ASP A 316 -8.20 -11.30 27.00
CA ASP A 316 -7.18 -10.52 27.74
C ASP A 316 -7.56 -9.04 27.94
N ARG A 317 -8.85 -8.72 27.77
CA ARG A 317 -9.30 -7.34 27.91
C ARG A 317 -9.84 -7.03 29.29
N PRO A 318 -9.63 -5.80 29.81
CA PRO A 318 -10.18 -5.40 31.09
C PRO A 318 -11.71 -5.48 31.04
N LEU A 319 -12.29 -5.89 32.17
CA LEU A 319 -13.72 -5.84 32.37
C LEU A 319 -14.10 -4.39 32.63
N VAL A 320 -15.05 -3.88 31.86
CA VAL A 320 -15.64 -2.56 32.04
C VAL A 320 -17.04 -2.69 32.63
N ILE A 321 -17.48 -1.68 33.34
CA ILE A 321 -18.81 -1.61 33.91
C ILE A 321 -19.60 -0.61 33.07
N THR A 322 -20.63 -1.06 32.40
CA THR A 322 -21.53 -0.20 31.63
C THR A 322 -22.73 0.17 32.50
N ALA A 323 -22.81 1.42 32.86
CA ALA A 323 -23.92 1.96 33.69
C ALA A 323 -24.93 2.72 32.82
N ARG A 324 -26.23 2.55 33.10
CA ARG A 324 -27.34 3.27 32.46
C ARG A 324 -27.73 4.49 33.30
N ILE A 325 -27.59 5.66 32.72
CA ILE A 325 -27.86 6.95 33.38
C ILE A 325 -29.16 7.52 32.84
N ALA A 326 -30.07 7.91 33.71
CA ALA A 326 -31.29 8.59 33.30
C ALA A 326 -30.96 9.95 32.67
N PRO A 327 -31.65 10.38 31.59
CA PRO A 327 -31.35 11.63 30.88
C PRO A 327 -31.36 12.88 31.76
N ILE A 328 -32.16 12.86 32.84
CA ILE A 328 -32.26 13.97 33.77
C ILE A 328 -30.96 14.24 34.57
N HIS A 329 -30.05 13.26 34.60
CA HIS A 329 -28.81 13.32 35.39
C HIS A 329 -27.56 13.42 34.54
N ILE A 330 -27.67 13.51 33.21
CA ILE A 330 -26.49 13.46 32.30
C ILE A 330 -25.56 14.68 32.48
N ASP A 331 -26.11 15.83 32.84
CA ASP A 331 -25.38 17.06 33.11
C ASP A 331 -24.44 16.98 34.31
N GLU A 332 -24.74 16.06 35.25
CA GLU A 332 -23.96 15.84 36.47
C GLU A 332 -22.90 14.71 36.30
N VAL A 333 -22.77 14.08 35.11
CA VAL A 333 -21.84 12.98 34.84
C VAL A 333 -20.75 13.42 33.85
N SER A 334 -19.50 13.20 34.22
CA SER A 334 -18.37 13.59 33.43
C SER A 334 -17.26 12.51 33.41
N VAL A 335 -16.49 12.47 32.32
CA VAL A 335 -15.32 11.60 32.21
C VAL A 335 -14.29 11.96 33.29
N GLY A 336 -13.75 10.94 33.96
CA GLY A 336 -12.83 11.09 35.09
C GLY A 336 -13.46 11.15 36.44
N GLN A 337 -14.82 11.21 36.54
CA GLN A 337 -15.60 11.23 37.78
C GLN A 337 -15.45 9.91 38.55
N THR A 338 -15.31 10.01 39.87
CA THR A 338 -15.22 8.85 40.76
C THR A 338 -16.62 8.29 41.03
N ALA A 339 -16.74 6.99 40.97
CA ALA A 339 -17.96 6.26 41.33
C ALA A 339 -17.64 5.17 42.33
N GLU A 340 -18.60 4.91 43.20
CA GLU A 340 -18.59 3.79 44.12
C GLU A 340 -19.40 2.64 43.49
N LEU A 341 -18.83 1.45 43.48
CA LEU A 341 -19.35 0.27 42.79
C LEU A 341 -19.76 -0.79 43.82
N VAL A 342 -21.01 -1.20 43.76
CA VAL A 342 -21.58 -2.23 44.64
C VAL A 342 -22.06 -3.39 43.76
N PHE A 343 -21.48 -4.56 43.97
CA PHE A 343 -21.83 -5.76 43.23
C PHE A 343 -22.96 -6.51 43.91
N SER A 344 -24.17 -6.34 43.42
CA SER A 344 -25.40 -6.93 44.03
C SER A 344 -25.44 -8.47 43.97
N ALA A 345 -24.55 -9.09 43.15
CA ALA A 345 -24.41 -10.56 43.10
C ALA A 345 -23.67 -11.14 44.31
N PHE A 346 -22.97 -10.32 45.10
CA PHE A 346 -22.27 -10.76 46.32
C PHE A 346 -23.11 -10.41 47.58
N SER A 347 -22.91 -11.15 48.67
CA SER A 347 -23.68 -10.92 49.89
C SER A 347 -23.35 -9.54 50.52
N ALA A 348 -24.38 -8.75 50.84
CA ALA A 348 -24.26 -7.35 51.27
C ALA A 348 -23.43 -7.14 52.56
N ARG A 349 -23.17 -8.18 53.35
CA ARG A 349 -22.41 -8.09 54.62
C ARG A 349 -20.90 -8.14 54.43
N ASP A 350 -20.42 -8.72 53.33
CA ASP A 350 -18.98 -9.02 53.15
C ASP A 350 -18.39 -8.39 51.88
N THR A 351 -19.15 -7.62 51.12
CA THR A 351 -18.66 -7.04 49.85
C THR A 351 -18.12 -5.64 50.11
N PRO A 352 -16.82 -5.42 49.87
CA PRO A 352 -16.27 -4.07 49.93
C PRO A 352 -16.87 -3.19 48.83
N HIS A 353 -17.20 -1.98 49.15
CA HIS A 353 -17.48 -0.94 48.16
C HIS A 353 -16.20 -0.66 47.41
N LEU A 354 -16.21 -0.84 46.09
CA LEU A 354 -15.06 -0.63 45.24
C LEU A 354 -15.14 0.73 44.57
N THR A 355 -14.00 1.34 44.34
CA THR A 355 -13.93 2.62 43.67
C THR A 355 -13.68 2.39 42.18
N GLY A 356 -14.47 3.04 41.33
CA GLY A 356 -14.28 3.09 39.88
C GLY A 356 -14.17 4.52 39.38
N ARG A 357 -13.78 4.64 38.13
CA ARG A 357 -13.69 5.93 37.43
C ARG A 357 -14.43 5.84 36.11
N VAL A 358 -15.18 6.89 35.76
CA VAL A 358 -15.83 7.03 34.46
C VAL A 358 -14.76 7.26 33.39
N THR A 359 -14.72 6.39 32.40
CA THR A 359 -13.77 6.47 31.26
C THR A 359 -14.44 7.03 30.01
N LEU A 360 -15.72 6.74 29.82
CA LEU A 360 -16.47 7.18 28.64
C LEU A 360 -17.94 7.48 29.07
N VAL A 361 -18.52 8.49 28.41
CA VAL A 361 -19.98 8.80 28.50
C VAL A 361 -20.47 8.88 27.04
N SER A 362 -21.61 8.21 26.76
CA SER A 362 -22.17 8.24 25.39
C SER A 362 -22.57 9.67 25.02
N ALA A 363 -22.28 10.04 23.75
CA ALA A 363 -22.62 11.38 23.25
C ALA A 363 -24.10 11.56 22.94
N ASP A 364 -24.86 10.47 22.82
CA ASP A 364 -26.29 10.49 22.52
C ASP A 364 -27.07 9.52 23.41
N ALA A 365 -28.35 9.78 23.53
CA ALA A 365 -29.27 8.93 24.30
C ALA A 365 -29.65 7.69 23.48
N LEU A 366 -29.52 6.53 24.10
CA LEU A 366 -29.95 5.24 23.57
C LEU A 366 -31.39 4.96 24.02
N SER A 367 -32.15 4.26 23.20
CA SER A 367 -33.50 3.81 23.54
C SER A 367 -33.53 2.31 23.79
N ASP A 368 -34.07 1.88 24.88
CA ASP A 368 -34.30 0.46 25.14
C ASP A 368 -35.43 -0.06 24.25
N PRO A 369 -35.17 -1.06 23.38
CA PRO A 369 -36.17 -1.58 22.45
C PRO A 369 -37.40 -2.23 23.12
N GLN A 370 -37.27 -2.67 24.37
CA GLN A 370 -38.34 -3.36 25.09
C GLN A 370 -39.23 -2.41 25.91
N SER A 371 -38.62 -1.41 26.56
CA SER A 371 -39.34 -0.48 27.47
C SER A 371 -39.59 0.88 26.81
N GLY A 372 -38.94 1.24 25.72
CA GLY A 372 -38.98 2.56 25.10
C GLY A 372 -38.31 3.66 25.93
N ALA A 373 -37.71 3.32 27.06
CA ALA A 373 -37.03 4.28 27.92
C ALA A 373 -35.70 4.74 27.29
N THR A 374 -35.45 6.04 27.36
CA THR A 374 -34.18 6.61 26.92
C THR A 374 -33.17 6.66 28.06
N TYR A 375 -31.92 6.35 27.79
CA TYR A 375 -30.83 6.41 28.76
C TYR A 375 -29.51 6.76 28.07
N TYR A 376 -28.56 7.29 28.81
CA TYR A 376 -27.18 7.43 28.43
C TYR A 376 -26.36 6.29 29.02
N THR A 377 -25.30 5.88 28.34
CA THR A 377 -24.33 4.89 28.86
C THR A 377 -23.09 5.60 29.40
N ALA A 378 -22.63 5.18 30.56
CA ALA A 378 -21.31 5.51 31.07
C ALA A 378 -20.51 4.22 31.24
N GLU A 379 -19.30 4.21 30.72
CA GLU A 379 -18.34 3.13 30.97
C GLU A 379 -17.45 3.52 32.14
N LEU A 380 -17.23 2.57 33.04
CA LEU A 380 -16.40 2.75 34.22
C LEU A 380 -15.36 1.62 34.31
N GLU A 381 -14.17 1.98 34.72
CA GLU A 381 -13.13 1.04 35.09
C GLU A 381 -12.90 1.02 36.58
N LEU A 382 -12.51 -0.14 37.13
CA LEU A 382 -12.07 -0.25 38.50
C LEU A 382 -10.78 0.54 38.71
N ALA A 383 -10.66 1.28 39.80
CA ALA A 383 -9.41 1.96 40.14
C ALA A 383 -8.30 0.97 40.41
N GLU A 384 -7.06 1.42 40.17
CA GLU A 384 -5.87 0.58 40.40
C GLU A 384 -5.85 0.02 41.84
N GLY A 385 -5.60 -1.28 41.94
CA GLY A 385 -5.53 -1.96 43.24
C GLY A 385 -6.89 -2.40 43.83
N GLU A 386 -8.05 -1.86 43.39
CA GLU A 386 -9.34 -2.23 43.88
C GLU A 386 -9.71 -3.70 43.58
N ARG A 387 -9.23 -4.23 42.47
CA ARG A 387 -9.41 -5.65 42.12
C ARG A 387 -8.81 -6.61 43.17
N ALA A 388 -7.69 -6.23 43.81
CA ALA A 388 -7.07 -7.05 44.84
C ALA A 388 -7.94 -7.17 46.12
N ARG A 389 -8.84 -6.19 46.40
CA ARG A 389 -9.78 -6.20 47.53
C ARG A 389 -10.89 -7.22 47.36
N LEU A 390 -11.14 -7.72 46.13
CA LEU A 390 -12.11 -8.78 45.86
C LEU A 390 -11.61 -10.17 46.31
N GLY A 391 -10.28 -10.35 46.52
CA GLY A 391 -9.68 -11.63 46.86
C GLY A 391 -9.86 -12.67 45.76
N GLU A 392 -10.35 -13.86 46.09
CA GLU A 392 -10.58 -14.96 45.13
C GLU A 392 -11.90 -14.84 44.34
N ARG A 393 -12.68 -13.76 44.53
CA ARG A 393 -13.96 -13.56 43.84
C ARG A 393 -13.73 -13.14 42.40
N LEU A 394 -14.27 -13.91 41.46
CA LEU A 394 -14.17 -13.64 40.02
C LEU A 394 -15.30 -12.71 39.59
N LEU A 395 -14.96 -11.64 38.91
CA LEU A 395 -15.91 -10.82 38.18
C LEU A 395 -16.27 -11.50 36.85
N VAL A 396 -17.55 -11.73 36.63
CA VAL A 396 -18.05 -12.43 35.44
C VAL A 396 -18.85 -11.46 34.59
N PRO A 397 -18.67 -11.42 33.26
CA PRO A 397 -19.50 -10.65 32.35
C PRO A 397 -21.02 -10.94 32.58
N GLY A 398 -21.85 -9.90 32.52
CA GLY A 398 -23.26 -10.00 32.79
C GLY A 398 -23.63 -9.84 34.27
N MET A 399 -22.67 -9.72 35.20
CA MET A 399 -22.95 -9.50 36.61
C MET A 399 -23.51 -8.09 36.85
N PRO A 400 -24.65 -7.93 37.57
CA PRO A 400 -25.22 -6.65 37.86
C PRO A 400 -24.39 -5.87 38.88
N VAL A 401 -24.27 -4.55 38.67
CA VAL A 401 -23.52 -3.60 39.51
C VAL A 401 -24.36 -2.37 39.75
N GLU A 402 -24.48 -1.93 41.00
CA GLU A 402 -25.01 -0.61 41.32
C GLU A 402 -23.88 0.41 41.36
N VAL A 403 -24.01 1.46 40.56
CA VAL A 403 -23.00 2.50 40.40
C VAL A 403 -23.49 3.78 41.08
N PHE A 404 -22.76 4.23 42.08
CA PHE A 404 -23.00 5.48 42.79
C PHE A 404 -22.02 6.54 42.29
N LEU A 405 -22.45 7.35 41.32
CA LEU A 405 -21.64 8.44 40.77
C LEU A 405 -21.63 9.62 41.72
N GLN A 406 -20.48 10.00 42.27
CA GLN A 406 -20.36 11.09 43.22
C GLN A 406 -20.60 12.43 42.50
N THR A 407 -21.70 13.11 42.80
CA THR A 407 -21.98 14.45 42.28
C THR A 407 -21.32 15.55 43.12
N GLY A 408 -21.33 16.75 42.61
CA GLY A 408 -20.68 17.90 43.26
C GLY A 408 -21.14 18.10 44.70
N ARG A 409 -20.23 18.57 45.55
CA ARG A 409 -20.53 18.92 46.98
C ARG A 409 -21.46 20.11 47.00
N ARG A 410 -22.64 19.95 47.64
CA ARG A 410 -23.62 21.04 47.82
C ARG A 410 -23.82 21.28 49.31
N THR A 411 -24.09 22.53 49.69
CA THR A 411 -24.44 22.85 51.07
C THR A 411 -25.88 22.46 51.38
N PRO A 412 -26.21 22.06 52.64
CA PRO A 412 -27.58 21.75 53.04
C PRO A 412 -28.57 22.89 52.72
N LEU A 413 -28.11 24.16 52.82
CA LEU A 413 -28.92 25.32 52.47
C LEU A 413 -29.26 25.34 50.97
N ALA A 414 -28.27 25.05 50.09
CA ALA A 414 -28.48 24.98 48.64
C ALA A 414 -29.48 23.86 48.27
N TYR A 415 -29.43 22.72 48.97
CA TYR A 415 -30.35 21.61 48.76
C TYR A 415 -31.79 21.98 49.14
N LEU A 416 -32.00 22.76 50.22
CA LEU A 416 -33.30 23.16 50.73
C LEU A 416 -33.94 24.30 49.90
N VAL A 417 -33.10 25.17 49.32
CA VAL A 417 -33.55 26.34 48.54
C VAL A 417 -33.73 26.02 47.05
N LYS A 418 -33.01 25.03 46.51
CA LYS A 418 -33.05 24.67 45.07
C LYS A 418 -34.47 24.39 44.55
N PRO A 419 -35.34 23.59 45.22
CA PRO A 419 -36.69 23.35 44.72
C PRO A 419 -37.51 24.63 44.56
N PHE A 420 -37.30 25.61 45.46
CA PHE A 420 -37.99 26.90 45.41
C PHE A 420 -37.44 27.77 44.25
N THR A 421 -36.12 27.82 44.08
CA THR A 421 -35.50 28.57 42.97
C THR A 421 -35.89 27.99 41.63
N ASP A 422 -35.91 26.66 41.49
CA ASP A 422 -36.30 25.97 40.25
C ASP A 422 -37.81 26.18 39.97
N TYR A 423 -38.65 26.13 40.98
CA TYR A 423 -40.10 26.44 40.85
C TYR A 423 -40.31 27.89 40.38
N PHE A 424 -39.66 28.87 40.99
CA PHE A 424 -39.75 30.29 40.60
C PHE A 424 -39.12 30.54 39.20
N ALA A 425 -38.03 29.86 38.88
CA ALA A 425 -37.43 29.98 37.54
C ALA A 425 -38.34 29.46 36.43
N HIS A 426 -39.14 28.40 36.70
CA HIS A 426 -40.15 27.90 35.75
C HIS A 426 -41.40 28.79 35.73
N ALA A 427 -41.86 29.29 36.91
CA ALA A 427 -43.05 30.14 37.00
C ALA A 427 -42.87 31.53 36.36
N PHE A 428 -41.65 32.06 36.27
CA PHE A 428 -41.31 33.34 35.63
C PHE A 428 -40.83 33.23 34.19
N ARG A 429 -40.74 32.02 33.60
CA ARG A 429 -40.54 31.79 32.18
C ARG A 429 -41.88 31.46 31.49
N GLU A 430 -42.79 32.44 31.47
CA GLU A 430 -43.83 32.48 30.48
C GLU A 430 -43.30 33.26 29.27
N SER A 431 -43.07 32.51 28.16
CA SER A 431 -43.45 32.89 26.77
C SER A 431 -42.69 32.01 25.80
#